data_c6ff9dff422d3570b80295e2ee46e76e
#
_entry.id   c6ff9dff422d3570b80295e2ee46e76e
#
_cell.length_a   1.000
_cell.length_b   1.000
_cell.length_c   1.000
_cell.angle_alpha   90.00
_cell.angle_beta   90.00
_cell.angle_gamma   90.00
#
_symmetry.space_group_name_H-M   'P 1'
#
loop_
_entity.id
_entity.type
_entity.pdbx_description
1 polymer ?
#
loop_
_entity_poly.entity_id
_entity_poly.type
_entity_poly.pdbx_seq_one_letter_code
_entity_poly.pdbx_strand_id
1 'polypeptide(L)'
;HERLVGSEMCIRDSYCTVLKAQAERWAKRYDTPIVCTYQYKPDLSLRILEFKEMTEEWLDFIVSCRKGEKHNYDIVIGAMADDQIYNYIADFINGVITRKQFCALAEFKHPTHQINFCTDKAVECLTLIKSDEVTK
;
A
#
# COMPACT_ATOMS: atom_id res chain seq x y z
N HIS A 1 15.69 8.60 -10.59
CA HIS A 1 15.36 8.09 -9.26
C HIS A 1 14.05 8.69 -8.78
N GLU A 2 13.12 7.86 -8.34
CA GLU A 2 11.85 8.32 -7.80
C GLU A 2 11.98 8.72 -6.34
N ARG A 3 11.22 9.75 -5.97
CA ARG A 3 11.03 10.12 -4.57
C ARG A 3 9.72 9.54 -4.09
N LEU A 4 9.78 8.78 -3.02
CA LEU A 4 8.62 8.18 -2.40
C LEU A 4 8.43 8.76 -1.00
N VAL A 5 7.19 8.85 -0.58
CA VAL A 5 6.84 9.35 0.74
C VAL A 5 6.09 8.29 1.51
N GLY A 6 6.28 8.26 2.81
CA GLY A 6 5.59 7.34 3.69
C GLY A 6 5.50 7.89 5.10
N SER A 7 4.68 7.29 5.91
CA SER A 7 4.67 7.57 7.34
C SER A 7 5.83 6.83 8.01
N GLU A 8 5.99 6.99 9.32
CA GLU A 8 7.02 6.28 10.05
C GLU A 8 7.01 4.80 9.72
N MET A 9 8.19 4.26 9.36
CA MET A 9 8.28 2.92 8.80
C MET A 9 8.17 1.84 9.87
N CYS A 10 7.33 0.86 9.60
CA CYS A 10 7.37 -0.41 10.32
C CYS A 10 8.64 -1.19 9.91
N ILE A 11 9.12 -2.03 10.81
CA ILE A 11 10.33 -2.84 10.60
C ILE A 11 10.17 -3.83 9.45
N ARG A 12 8.94 -4.27 9.21
CA ARG A 12 8.58 -5.14 8.09
C ARG A 12 7.49 -4.48 7.28
N ASP A 13 7.37 -4.83 6.01
CA ASP A 13 6.32 -4.32 5.11
C ASP A 13 6.22 -2.80 5.16
N SER A 14 7.19 -2.16 4.57
CA SER A 14 7.22 -0.71 4.49
C SER A 14 6.31 -0.24 3.36
N TYR A 15 5.43 0.70 3.67
CA TYR A 15 4.46 1.25 2.74
C TYR A 15 4.83 2.67 2.36
N CYS A 16 4.93 2.92 1.07
CA CYS A 16 5.20 4.23 0.51
C CYS A 16 4.16 4.59 -0.55
N THR A 17 4.17 5.83 -0.96
CA THR A 17 3.30 6.31 -2.04
C THR A 17 4.00 7.46 -2.76
N VAL A 18 3.60 7.72 -4.00
CA VAL A 18 4.00 8.94 -4.70
C VAL A 18 3.08 10.12 -4.34
N LEU A 19 1.99 9.86 -3.63
CA LEU A 19 0.97 10.86 -3.27
C LEU A 19 1.25 11.41 -1.88
N LYS A 20 1.86 12.60 -1.83
CA LYS A 20 2.23 13.24 -0.55
C LYS A 20 1.03 13.42 0.38
N ALA A 21 -0.12 13.84 -0.15
CA ALA A 21 -1.32 14.03 0.66
C ALA A 21 -1.80 12.73 1.32
N GLN A 22 -1.62 11.59 0.65
CA GLN A 22 -1.96 10.30 1.22
C GLN A 22 -1.01 9.93 2.36
N ALA A 23 0.28 10.17 2.19
CA ALA A 23 1.27 9.94 3.25
C ALA A 23 0.98 10.81 4.48
N GLU A 24 0.59 12.05 4.27
CA GLU A 24 0.20 12.94 5.36
C GLU A 24 -1.03 12.42 6.10
N ARG A 25 -2.03 11.89 5.38
CA ARG A 25 -3.21 11.27 6.01
C ARG A 25 -2.83 10.03 6.83
N TRP A 26 -1.90 9.22 6.35
CA TRP A 26 -1.40 8.08 7.11
C TRP A 26 -0.74 8.54 8.40
N ALA A 27 0.13 9.55 8.29
CA ALA A 27 0.88 10.07 9.44
C ALA A 27 -0.02 10.62 10.53
N LYS A 28 -1.13 11.26 10.16
CA LYS A 28 -2.06 11.86 11.12
C LYS A 28 -2.75 10.86 12.06
N ARG A 29 -2.60 9.57 11.81
CA ARG A 29 -3.10 8.52 12.71
C ARG A 29 -2.22 8.33 13.93
N TYR A 30 -1.04 8.93 13.96
CA TYR A 30 -0.09 8.81 15.05
C TYR A 30 -0.04 10.09 15.88
N ASP A 31 0.40 9.96 17.13
CA ASP A 31 0.52 11.11 18.04
C ASP A 31 1.53 12.13 17.54
N THR A 32 2.63 11.66 16.98
CA THR A 32 3.65 12.52 16.36
C THR A 32 3.67 12.20 14.85
N PRO A 33 2.85 12.91 14.06
CA PRO A 33 2.73 12.61 12.64
C PRO A 33 3.96 13.08 11.87
N ILE A 34 4.69 12.12 11.31
CA ILE A 34 5.91 12.36 10.55
C ILE A 34 5.77 11.73 9.17
N VAL A 35 6.09 12.52 8.14
CA VAL A 35 6.20 12.04 6.76
C VAL A 35 7.67 11.94 6.41
N CYS A 36 8.10 10.76 6.01
CA CYS A 36 9.46 10.50 5.56
C CYS A 36 9.50 10.50 4.05
N THR A 37 10.52 11.15 3.49
CA THR A 37 10.76 11.15 2.05
C THR A 37 11.98 10.30 1.76
N TYR A 38 11.82 9.37 0.83
CA TYR A 38 12.86 8.41 0.44
C TYR A 38 13.25 8.60 -1.01
N GLN A 39 14.51 8.35 -1.30
CA GLN A 39 14.96 8.13 -2.66
C GLN A 39 14.91 6.63 -2.93
N TYR A 40 14.25 6.25 -4.02
CA TYR A 40 14.14 4.86 -4.44
C TYR A 40 15.08 4.61 -5.61
N LYS A 41 16.00 3.65 -5.44
CA LYS A 41 16.88 3.17 -6.50
C LYS A 41 16.43 1.78 -6.91
N PRO A 42 15.72 1.64 -8.03
CA PRO A 42 15.26 0.32 -8.46
C PRO A 42 16.41 -0.63 -8.74
N ASP A 43 16.22 -1.88 -8.33
CA ASP A 43 17.12 -2.98 -8.63
C ASP A 43 16.39 -3.91 -9.61
N LEU A 44 17.00 -4.18 -10.74
CA LEU A 44 16.40 -4.99 -11.79
C LEU A 44 16.15 -6.44 -11.39
N SER A 45 16.78 -6.91 -10.30
CA SER A 45 16.56 -8.25 -9.79
C SER A 45 15.32 -8.40 -8.92
N LEU A 46 14.66 -7.29 -8.57
CA LEU A 46 13.44 -7.31 -7.79
C LEU A 46 12.25 -7.82 -8.59
N ARG A 47 11.41 -8.60 -7.92
CA ARG A 47 10.15 -9.05 -8.50
C ARG A 47 9.06 -8.07 -8.09
N ILE A 48 8.51 -7.36 -9.06
CA ILE A 48 7.53 -6.30 -8.85
C ILE A 48 6.20 -6.72 -9.45
N LEU A 49 5.15 -6.66 -8.64
CA LEU A 49 3.78 -6.86 -9.09
C LEU A 49 3.06 -5.51 -9.03
N GLU A 50 2.56 -5.05 -10.17
CA GLU A 50 1.85 -3.79 -10.24
C GLU A 50 0.43 -3.99 -10.74
N PHE A 51 -0.54 -3.46 -9.98
CA PHE A 51 -1.94 -3.37 -10.37
C PHE A 51 -2.26 -1.92 -10.69
N LYS A 52 -2.54 -1.63 -11.94
CA LYS A 52 -2.87 -0.24 -12.37
C LYS A 52 -4.30 0.16 -12.01
N GLU A 53 -5.15 -0.83 -11.79
CA GLU A 53 -6.56 -0.64 -11.47
C GLU A 53 -7.03 -1.65 -10.43
N MET A 54 -8.15 -1.35 -9.77
CA MET A 54 -8.82 -2.27 -8.86
C MET A 54 -9.61 -3.31 -9.67
N THR A 55 -8.90 -4.30 -10.19
CA THR A 55 -9.49 -5.39 -10.97
C THR A 55 -9.82 -6.57 -10.08
N GLU A 56 -10.45 -7.60 -10.65
CA GLU A 56 -10.66 -8.86 -9.95
C GLU A 56 -9.33 -9.51 -9.56
N GLU A 57 -8.28 -9.34 -10.37
CA GLU A 57 -6.94 -9.83 -10.06
C GLU A 57 -6.38 -9.16 -8.81
N TRP A 58 -6.57 -7.84 -8.67
CA TRP A 58 -6.19 -7.10 -7.47
C TRP A 58 -6.94 -7.63 -6.25
N LEU A 59 -8.26 -7.83 -6.38
CA LEU A 59 -9.08 -8.37 -5.30
C LEU A 59 -8.60 -9.75 -4.88
N ASP A 60 -8.35 -10.64 -5.84
CA ASP A 60 -7.88 -12.00 -5.54
C ASP A 60 -6.54 -11.96 -4.80
N PHE A 61 -5.64 -11.08 -5.20
CA PHE A 61 -4.35 -10.93 -4.54
C PHE A 61 -4.51 -10.44 -3.10
N ILE A 62 -5.32 -9.41 -2.88
CA ILE A 62 -5.56 -8.84 -1.53
C ILE A 62 -6.23 -9.88 -0.62
N VAL A 63 -7.19 -10.64 -1.13
CA VAL A 63 -7.86 -11.72 -0.38
C VAL A 63 -6.84 -12.79 0.00
N SER A 64 -5.97 -13.18 -0.93
CA SER A 64 -4.92 -14.15 -0.67
C SER A 64 -3.98 -13.68 0.45
N CYS A 65 -3.55 -12.43 0.41
CA CYS A 65 -2.72 -11.84 1.46
C CYS A 65 -3.43 -11.82 2.82
N ARG A 66 -4.72 -11.49 2.84
CA ARG A 66 -5.52 -11.47 4.07
C ARG A 66 -5.68 -12.85 4.68
N LYS A 67 -5.68 -13.88 3.87
CA LYS A 67 -5.72 -15.28 4.34
C LYS A 67 -4.37 -15.79 4.81
N GLY A 68 -3.33 -14.96 4.74
CA GLY A 68 -1.99 -15.33 5.17
C GLY A 68 -1.19 -16.10 4.15
N GLU A 69 -1.65 -16.18 2.92
CA GLU A 69 -0.90 -16.82 1.86
C GLU A 69 0.31 -15.98 1.48
N LYS A 70 1.44 -16.64 1.26
CA LYS A 70 2.69 -15.97 0.93
C LYS A 70 2.84 -15.83 -0.59
N HIS A 71 3.50 -14.75 -1.01
CA HIS A 71 3.85 -14.52 -2.40
C HIS A 71 5.35 -14.30 -2.54
N ASN A 72 5.84 -14.32 -3.78
CA ASN A 72 7.28 -14.21 -4.07
C ASN A 72 7.69 -12.82 -4.58
N TYR A 73 6.84 -11.82 -4.42
CA TYR A 73 7.13 -10.46 -4.88
C TYR A 73 7.90 -9.68 -3.82
N ASP A 74 8.88 -8.91 -4.27
CA ASP A 74 9.63 -7.99 -3.42
C ASP A 74 8.87 -6.69 -3.21
N ILE A 75 8.18 -6.22 -4.25
CA ILE A 75 7.41 -4.98 -4.23
C ILE A 75 6.04 -5.24 -4.85
N VAL A 76 4.99 -4.74 -4.20
CA VAL A 76 3.63 -4.76 -4.73
C VAL A 76 3.11 -3.32 -4.80
N ILE A 77 2.66 -2.92 -5.98
CA ILE A 77 2.15 -1.58 -6.26
C ILE A 77 0.68 -1.68 -6.65
N GLY A 78 -0.15 -0.84 -6.07
CA GLY A 78 -1.57 -0.85 -6.41
C GLY A 78 -2.36 0.17 -5.61
N ALA A 79 -3.68 0.03 -5.68
CA ALA A 79 -4.58 0.82 -4.86
C ALA A 79 -4.42 0.44 -3.39
N MET A 80 -4.58 1.42 -2.52
CA MET A 80 -4.56 1.18 -1.09
C MET A 80 -5.91 0.64 -0.63
N ALA A 81 -5.88 -0.38 0.20
CA ALA A 81 -7.07 -0.83 0.90
C ALA A 81 -7.21 0.01 2.18
N ASP A 82 -8.01 1.07 2.14
CA ASP A 82 -8.32 1.85 3.34
C ASP A 82 -9.28 1.07 4.26
N ASP A 83 -9.64 1.64 5.40
CA ASP A 83 -10.47 0.96 6.39
C ASP A 83 -11.81 0.51 5.81
N GLN A 84 -12.40 1.29 4.91
CA GLN A 84 -13.67 0.93 4.28
C GLN A 84 -13.50 -0.22 3.29
N ILE A 85 -12.42 -0.20 2.50
CA ILE A 85 -12.09 -1.30 1.58
C ILE A 85 -11.81 -2.57 2.38
N TYR A 86 -11.13 -2.48 3.52
CA TYR A 86 -10.89 -3.63 4.38
C TYR A 86 -12.20 -4.23 4.89
N ASN A 87 -13.18 -3.39 5.24
CA ASN A 87 -14.50 -3.88 5.65
C ASN A 87 -15.20 -4.63 4.52
N TYR A 88 -15.12 -4.11 3.30
CA TYR A 88 -15.71 -4.79 2.13
C TYR A 88 -14.98 -6.10 1.84
N ILE A 89 -13.66 -6.15 2.00
CA ILE A 89 -12.89 -7.39 1.83
C ILE A 89 -13.32 -8.42 2.86
N ALA A 90 -13.46 -8.02 4.12
CA ALA A 90 -13.92 -8.92 5.18
C ALA A 90 -15.32 -9.46 4.89
N ASP A 91 -16.23 -8.60 4.46
CA ASP A 91 -17.59 -8.98 4.09
C ASP A 91 -17.59 -9.98 2.91
N PHE A 92 -16.73 -9.75 1.93
CA PHE A 92 -16.59 -10.67 0.81
C PHE A 92 -16.05 -12.04 1.25
N ILE A 93 -15.00 -12.05 2.08
CA ILE A 93 -14.41 -13.29 2.59
C ILE A 93 -15.43 -14.08 3.42
N ASN A 94 -16.24 -13.39 4.20
CA ASN A 94 -17.26 -14.00 5.06
C ASN A 94 -18.57 -14.32 4.33
N GLY A 95 -18.64 -14.07 3.03
CA GLY A 95 -19.83 -14.38 2.23
C GLY A 95 -21.00 -13.41 2.41
N VAL A 96 -20.79 -12.28 3.07
CA VAL A 96 -21.84 -11.26 3.28
C VAL A 96 -22.18 -10.53 1.99
N ILE A 97 -21.15 -10.28 1.15
CA ILE A 97 -21.34 -9.69 -0.18
C ILE A 97 -20.70 -10.57 -1.24
N THR A 98 -21.20 -10.43 -2.48
CA THR A 98 -20.64 -11.13 -3.63
C THR A 98 -19.43 -10.38 -4.19
N ARG A 99 -18.64 -11.06 -5.04
CA ARG A 99 -17.55 -10.44 -5.79
C ARG A 99 -18.04 -9.23 -6.60
N LYS A 100 -19.18 -9.37 -7.25
CA LYS A 100 -19.78 -8.30 -8.05
C LYS A 100 -20.15 -7.10 -7.17
N GLN A 101 -20.72 -7.34 -6.00
CA GLN A 101 -21.06 -6.30 -5.04
C GLN A 101 -19.81 -5.58 -4.53
N PHE A 102 -18.76 -6.34 -4.23
CA PHE A 102 -17.48 -5.75 -3.82
C PHE A 102 -16.93 -4.81 -4.89
N CYS A 103 -16.89 -5.26 -6.14
CA CYS A 103 -16.36 -4.45 -7.25
C CYS A 103 -17.16 -3.17 -7.43
N ALA A 104 -18.49 -3.24 -7.32
CA ALA A 104 -19.35 -2.05 -7.42
C ALA A 104 -19.09 -1.06 -6.29
N LEU A 105 -18.91 -1.55 -5.06
CA LEU A 105 -18.62 -0.70 -3.90
C LEU A 105 -17.25 -0.05 -4.01
N ALA A 106 -16.26 -0.77 -4.50
CA ALA A 106 -14.89 -0.28 -4.64
C ALA A 106 -14.75 0.81 -5.71
N GLU A 107 -15.58 0.78 -6.76
CA GLU A 107 -15.55 1.77 -7.85
C GLU A 107 -15.78 3.20 -7.40
N PHE A 108 -16.48 3.40 -6.29
CA PHE A 108 -16.80 4.73 -5.80
C PHE A 108 -15.72 5.34 -4.91
N LYS A 109 -14.55 4.69 -4.82
CA LYS A 109 -13.46 5.18 -3.99
C LYS A 109 -12.56 6.14 -4.75
N HIS A 110 -11.97 7.07 -4.00
CA HIS A 110 -10.94 7.94 -4.56
C HIS A 110 -9.74 7.12 -5.01
N PRO A 111 -9.07 7.52 -6.10
CA PRO A 111 -7.81 6.89 -6.46
C PRO A 111 -6.83 6.94 -5.30
N THR A 112 -6.29 5.79 -4.94
CA THR A 112 -5.25 5.70 -3.93
C THR A 112 -4.06 4.98 -4.54
N HIS A 113 -2.90 5.16 -3.94
CA HIS A 113 -1.67 4.55 -4.43
C HIS A 113 -0.85 4.05 -3.26
N GLN A 114 -0.36 2.84 -3.38
CA GLN A 114 0.47 2.23 -2.35
C GLN A 114 1.56 1.41 -2.99
N ILE A 115 2.77 1.57 -2.50
CA ILE A 115 3.90 0.71 -2.82
C ILE A 115 4.29 -0.01 -1.55
N ASN A 116 4.17 -1.35 -1.57
CA ASN A 116 4.54 -2.17 -0.44
C ASN A 116 5.89 -2.83 -0.71
N PHE A 117 6.87 -2.53 0.14
CA PHE A 117 8.20 -3.15 0.12
C PHE A 117 8.17 -4.36 1.05
N CYS A 118 8.04 -5.54 0.46
CA CYS A 118 7.73 -6.78 1.17
C CYS A 118 8.96 -7.52 1.69
N THR A 119 10.15 -7.22 1.19
CA THR A 119 11.39 -7.92 1.54
C THR A 119 12.46 -6.95 1.99
N ASP A 120 13.44 -7.43 2.73
CA ASP A 120 14.59 -6.63 3.15
C ASP A 120 15.35 -6.10 1.93
N LYS A 121 15.48 -6.90 0.90
CA LYS A 121 16.12 -6.51 -0.36
C LYS A 121 15.41 -5.32 -1.00
N ALA A 122 14.09 -5.30 -0.97
CA ALA A 122 13.31 -4.18 -1.50
C ALA A 122 13.50 -2.92 -0.64
N VAL A 123 13.47 -3.06 0.67
CA VAL A 123 13.68 -1.94 1.61
C VAL A 123 15.07 -1.32 1.45
N GLU A 124 16.07 -2.12 1.16
CA GLU A 124 17.44 -1.62 0.93
C GLU A 124 17.55 -0.69 -0.28
N CYS A 125 16.56 -0.71 -1.18
CA CYS A 125 16.49 0.22 -2.31
C CYS A 125 16.02 1.62 -1.91
N LEU A 126 15.62 1.82 -0.66
CA LEU A 126 15.15 3.10 -0.13
C LEU A 126 16.26 3.79 0.67
N THR A 127 16.46 5.06 0.38
CA THR A 127 17.38 5.91 1.16
C THR A 127 16.60 7.08 1.73
N LEU A 128 16.60 7.23 3.04
CA LEU A 128 15.92 8.34 3.70
C LEU A 128 16.58 9.66 3.32
N ILE A 129 15.78 10.61 2.81
CA ILE A 129 16.24 11.95 2.44
C ILE A 129 15.94 12.93 3.58
N LYS A 130 14.70 12.93 4.07
CA LYS A 130 14.26 13.83 5.13
C LYS A 130 13.01 13.31 5.84
N SER A 131 12.77 13.86 7.02
CA SER A 131 11.58 13.60 7.80
C SER A 131 10.94 14.94 8.16
N ASP A 132 9.64 15.08 7.89
CA ASP A 132 8.90 16.30 8.16
C ASP A 132 7.72 16.01 9.08
N GLU A 133 7.52 16.85 10.08
CA GLU A 133 6.35 16.78 10.94
C GLU A 133 5.15 17.36 10.21
N VAL A 134 3.99 16.69 10.35
CA VAL A 134 2.74 17.10 9.71
C VAL A 134 1.85 17.75 10.74
N THR A 135 1.27 18.90 10.41
CA THR A 135 0.30 19.58 11.28
C THR A 135 -1.02 18.83 11.26
N LYS A 136 -1.47 18.47 12.46
CA LYS A 136 -2.79 17.83 12.63
C LYS A 136 -3.92 18.83 12.43
#